data_339f32a60b92e0cc5fc34d30751afd6c
#
_entry.id   339f32a60b92e0cc5fc34d30751afd6c
#
_cell.length_a   1.000
_cell.length_b   1.000
_cell.length_c   1.000
_cell.angle_alpha   90.00
_cell.angle_beta   90.00
_cell.angle_gamma   90.00
#
_symmetry.space_group_name_H-M   'P 1'
#
loop_
_entity.id
_entity.type
_entity.pdbx_description
1 polymer ?
#
loop_
_entity_poly.entity_id
_entity_poly.type
_entity_poly.pdbx_seq_one_letter_code
_entity_poly.pdbx_strand_id
1 'polypeptide(L)'
;MKAKNTLVIGFILFLLFTSCTDKETKKEIEIHQSAASVQKYIDEVKKNRSETLELYVKNMPLEQKIAQLFIENLEGSTNFRSYETVGAMNGTDDKRPLIAGGYIFFSYNISDTREGMQDYIKSIREYCEKYDNIQPYLCVDQEGGWVSRLKKLNPKLPSSEQVANDFDVPSTYRLYTDQAASMKELGFDMNLAPVVEVCTEDNKDFLDGRSFGELNQVITYGRACINAYENNGIATVLKHFPGNTNTDPHTGLPEITLSKPELLQCIESFRILVQYNPAAVLMSHARTTAIDPGVPACLSKVWVTDILRNQFGYQGLVFSDDIFMGALADNGYPPELAVIRAVEAGIDCIMISEKRFAKAGKVLYQKAKEDAAFEAKIDQAVKRIIKYKLEAGLFDEQKIR
;
A
#
# COMPACT_ATOMS: atom_id res chain seq x y z
N MET A 1 20.01 -0.55 -6.41
CA MET A 1 19.96 0.17 -7.70
C MET A 1 19.57 1.66 -7.57
N LYS A 2 18.83 2.10 -6.54
CA LYS A 2 18.52 3.54 -6.27
C LYS A 2 19.77 4.40 -6.06
N ALA A 3 20.83 3.88 -5.46
CA ALA A 3 22.07 4.63 -5.19
C ALA A 3 22.88 5.02 -6.45
N LYS A 4 22.75 4.32 -7.56
CA LYS A 4 23.49 4.65 -8.79
C LYS A 4 22.87 5.78 -9.61
N ASN A 5 21.56 5.98 -9.52
CA ASN A 5 20.89 7.04 -10.27
C ASN A 5 21.02 8.42 -9.59
N THR A 6 21.13 8.46 -8.26
CA THR A 6 21.34 9.72 -7.51
C THR A 6 22.76 10.26 -7.70
N LEU A 7 23.76 9.38 -7.92
CA LEU A 7 25.14 9.79 -8.13
C LEU A 7 25.36 10.45 -9.50
N VAL A 8 24.62 10.04 -10.52
CA VAL A 8 24.73 10.62 -11.88
C VAL A 8 24.15 12.04 -11.92
N ILE A 9 23.05 12.29 -11.18
CA ILE A 9 22.44 13.64 -11.11
C ILE A 9 23.29 14.59 -10.27
N GLY A 10 23.92 14.10 -9.19
CA GLY A 10 24.80 14.91 -8.33
C GLY A 10 26.09 15.35 -9.01
N PHE A 11 26.62 14.58 -9.96
CA PHE A 11 27.88 14.92 -10.66
C PHE A 11 27.70 15.98 -11.74
N ILE A 12 26.50 16.18 -12.27
CA ILE A 12 26.17 17.18 -13.29
C ILE A 12 25.99 18.58 -12.68
N LEU A 13 25.60 18.69 -11.42
CA LEU A 13 25.38 19.98 -10.73
C LEU A 13 26.66 20.63 -10.16
N PHE A 14 27.78 19.92 -10.07
CA PHE A 14 29.01 20.44 -9.44
C PHE A 14 29.98 21.16 -10.39
N LEU A 15 29.68 21.26 -11.70
CA LEU A 15 30.56 21.91 -12.68
C LEU A 15 30.14 23.34 -13.08
N LEU A 16 29.29 24.01 -12.36
CA LEU A 16 28.72 25.31 -12.75
C LEU A 16 29.22 26.49 -11.94
N PHE A 17 30.53 26.63 -11.70
CA PHE A 17 31.08 27.95 -11.32
C PHE A 17 32.53 28.08 -11.84
N THR A 18 32.69 28.76 -12.95
CA THR A 18 33.71 29.84 -13.19
C THR A 18 33.76 30.32 -14.65
N SER A 19 33.52 31.63 -14.83
CA SER A 19 34.11 32.58 -15.82
C SER A 19 33.70 32.59 -17.29
N CYS A 20 33.07 33.67 -17.65
CA CYS A 20 32.84 34.48 -18.87
C CYS A 20 33.50 34.09 -20.23
N THR A 21 32.67 34.04 -21.24
CA THR A 21 32.65 34.44 -22.65
C THR A 21 32.03 33.33 -23.54
N ASP A 22 31.83 33.56 -24.83
CA ASP A 22 31.20 32.69 -25.85
C ASP A 22 31.36 31.17 -25.75
N LYS A 23 32.34 30.69 -24.99
CA LYS A 23 32.54 29.28 -24.66
C LYS A 23 31.49 28.73 -23.66
N GLU A 24 30.93 29.56 -22.78
CA GLU A 24 29.95 29.17 -21.78
C GLU A 24 28.62 28.85 -22.45
N THR A 25 28.18 29.70 -23.38
CA THR A 25 26.91 29.47 -24.09
C THR A 25 26.92 28.16 -24.89
N LYS A 26 28.07 27.83 -25.54
CA LYS A 26 28.22 26.54 -26.22
C LYS A 26 28.23 25.37 -25.25
N LYS A 27 28.87 25.50 -24.09
CA LYS A 27 28.94 24.47 -23.07
C LYS A 27 27.59 24.26 -22.37
N GLU A 28 26.81 25.33 -22.14
CA GLU A 28 25.44 25.24 -21.66
C GLU A 28 24.51 24.55 -22.66
N ILE A 29 24.63 24.85 -23.95
CA ILE A 29 23.88 24.18 -25.01
C ILE A 29 24.23 22.68 -25.08
N GLU A 30 25.50 22.30 -24.98
CA GLU A 30 25.95 20.90 -24.97
C GLU A 30 25.43 20.17 -23.71
N ILE A 31 25.42 20.84 -22.54
CA ILE A 31 24.90 20.29 -21.31
C ILE A 31 23.36 20.10 -21.43
N HIS A 32 22.66 21.08 -21.97
CA HIS A 32 21.21 20.98 -22.20
C HIS A 32 20.87 19.90 -23.24
N GLN A 33 21.62 19.74 -24.31
CA GLN A 33 21.44 18.66 -25.29
C GLN A 33 21.76 17.30 -24.69
N SER A 34 22.78 17.20 -23.84
CA SER A 34 23.12 15.99 -23.09
C SER A 34 22.05 15.63 -22.10
N ALA A 35 21.53 16.60 -21.33
CA ALA A 35 20.44 16.40 -20.40
C ALA A 35 19.14 15.95 -21.09
N ALA A 36 18.80 16.57 -22.22
CA ALA A 36 17.62 16.18 -23.01
C ALA A 36 17.76 14.77 -23.60
N SER A 37 18.96 14.37 -24.04
CA SER A 37 19.22 13.02 -24.55
C SER A 37 19.14 11.97 -23.42
N VAL A 38 19.66 12.29 -22.25
CA VAL A 38 19.52 11.44 -21.04
C VAL A 38 18.07 11.31 -20.61
N GLN A 39 17.32 12.42 -20.60
CA GLN A 39 15.89 12.37 -20.27
C GLN A 39 15.11 11.53 -21.27
N LYS A 40 15.37 11.69 -22.58
CA LYS A 40 14.76 10.87 -23.63
C LYS A 40 15.07 9.38 -23.44
N TYR A 41 16.32 9.04 -23.13
CA TYR A 41 16.71 7.65 -22.83
C TYR A 41 15.99 7.10 -21.59
N ILE A 42 15.89 7.89 -20.52
CA ILE A 42 15.14 7.50 -19.30
C ILE A 42 13.67 7.25 -19.63
N ASP A 43 13.05 8.13 -20.43
CA ASP A 43 11.65 7.99 -20.81
C ASP A 43 11.41 6.76 -21.69
N GLU A 44 12.35 6.47 -22.60
CA GLU A 44 12.29 5.25 -23.44
C GLU A 44 12.45 3.98 -22.62
N VAL A 45 13.38 3.95 -21.66
CA VAL A 45 13.54 2.82 -20.72
C VAL A 45 12.28 2.62 -19.87
N LYS A 46 11.69 3.70 -19.36
CA LYS A 46 10.44 3.64 -18.60
C LYS A 46 9.28 3.13 -19.45
N LYS A 47 9.18 3.57 -20.70
CA LYS A 47 8.15 3.14 -21.64
C LYS A 47 8.30 1.64 -21.94
N ASN A 48 9.50 1.19 -22.32
CA ASN A 48 9.78 -0.21 -22.61
C ASN A 48 9.47 -1.11 -21.41
N ARG A 49 9.86 -0.68 -20.21
CA ARG A 49 9.53 -1.40 -18.96
C ARG A 49 8.02 -1.47 -18.70
N SER A 50 7.29 -0.40 -18.98
CA SER A 50 5.83 -0.37 -18.84
C SER A 50 5.13 -1.30 -19.83
N GLU A 51 5.58 -1.32 -21.11
CA GLU A 51 5.04 -2.18 -22.15
C GLU A 51 5.32 -3.67 -21.86
N THR A 52 6.55 -3.99 -21.41
CA THR A 52 6.92 -5.35 -21.00
C THR A 52 6.07 -5.84 -19.83
N LEU A 53 5.87 -4.99 -18.81
CA LEU A 53 5.02 -5.31 -17.66
C LEU A 53 3.56 -5.52 -18.07
N GLU A 54 3.04 -4.71 -18.98
CA GLU A 54 1.69 -4.85 -19.50
C GLU A 54 1.50 -6.18 -20.24
N LEU A 55 2.46 -6.55 -21.07
CA LEU A 55 2.45 -7.83 -21.78
C LEU A 55 2.52 -9.02 -20.80
N TYR A 56 3.36 -8.94 -19.78
CA TYR A 56 3.44 -9.95 -18.73
C TYR A 56 2.09 -10.13 -18.02
N VAL A 57 1.47 -9.04 -17.56
CA VAL A 57 0.17 -9.09 -16.88
C VAL A 57 -0.91 -9.64 -17.81
N LYS A 58 -0.93 -9.22 -19.08
CA LYS A 58 -1.90 -9.72 -20.06
C LYS A 58 -1.82 -11.24 -20.24
N ASN A 59 -0.63 -11.81 -20.19
CA ASN A 59 -0.40 -13.25 -20.37
C ASN A 59 -0.52 -14.06 -19.05
N MET A 60 -0.65 -13.39 -17.91
CA MET A 60 -0.83 -14.07 -16.62
C MET A 60 -2.17 -14.80 -16.56
N PRO A 61 -2.23 -16.04 -16.04
CA PRO A 61 -3.50 -16.73 -15.81
C PRO A 61 -4.43 -15.88 -14.91
N LEU A 62 -5.73 -15.87 -15.25
CA LEU A 62 -6.71 -15.04 -14.54
C LEU A 62 -6.78 -15.36 -13.05
N GLU A 63 -6.65 -16.64 -12.68
CA GLU A 63 -6.62 -17.06 -11.26
C GLU A 63 -5.44 -16.45 -10.50
N GLN A 64 -4.28 -16.37 -11.14
CA GLN A 64 -3.10 -15.72 -10.55
C GLN A 64 -3.27 -14.20 -10.46
N LYS A 65 -3.85 -13.58 -11.50
CA LYS A 65 -4.19 -12.15 -11.44
C LYS A 65 -5.08 -11.84 -10.24
N ILE A 66 -6.15 -12.62 -10.08
CA ILE A 66 -7.12 -12.43 -9.00
C ILE A 66 -6.47 -12.69 -7.63
N ALA A 67 -5.65 -13.74 -7.49
CA ALA A 67 -4.94 -14.01 -6.25
C ALA A 67 -4.05 -12.83 -5.81
N GLN A 68 -3.43 -12.12 -6.77
CA GLN A 68 -2.61 -10.95 -6.46
C GLN A 68 -3.41 -9.77 -5.88
N LEU A 69 -4.73 -9.71 -6.10
CA LEU A 69 -5.57 -8.65 -5.54
C LEU A 69 -5.82 -8.81 -4.04
N PHE A 70 -5.58 -9.98 -3.44
CA PHE A 70 -5.94 -10.22 -2.04
C PHE A 70 -4.78 -9.98 -1.08
N ILE A 71 -5.13 -9.37 0.06
CA ILE A 71 -4.34 -9.38 1.28
C ILE A 71 -5.07 -10.30 2.25
N GLU A 72 -4.49 -11.46 2.50
CA GLU A 72 -5.09 -12.54 3.26
C GLU A 72 -4.53 -12.60 4.69
N ASN A 73 -5.36 -13.02 5.63
CA ASN A 73 -4.94 -13.34 6.99
C ASN A 73 -4.23 -14.71 7.03
N LEU A 74 -3.20 -14.82 7.85
CA LEU A 74 -2.43 -16.05 8.01
C LEU A 74 -3.03 -17.02 9.03
N GLU A 75 -2.90 -18.32 8.78
CA GLU A 75 -3.10 -19.34 9.79
C GLU A 75 -1.78 -19.65 10.52
N GLY A 76 -1.82 -19.61 11.87
CA GLY A 76 -0.68 -20.00 12.69
C GLY A 76 0.46 -18.98 12.75
N SER A 77 1.62 -19.43 13.26
CA SER A 77 2.78 -18.59 13.54
C SER A 77 4.13 -19.30 13.40
N THR A 78 4.16 -20.48 12.78
CA THR A 78 5.39 -21.32 12.73
C THR A 78 5.76 -21.79 11.34
N ASN A 79 4.83 -22.38 10.59
CA ASN A 79 5.07 -22.92 9.26
C ASN A 79 3.93 -22.50 8.32
N PHE A 80 4.30 -22.00 7.16
CA PHE A 80 3.33 -21.60 6.15
C PHE A 80 2.92 -22.75 5.24
N ARG A 81 1.61 -22.76 4.96
CA ARG A 81 1.01 -23.58 3.92
C ARG A 81 -0.17 -22.83 3.33
N SER A 82 -0.19 -22.65 2.02
CA SER A 82 -1.42 -22.22 1.35
C SER A 82 -2.42 -23.35 1.29
N TYR A 83 -3.67 -23.03 1.54
CA TYR A 83 -4.81 -23.92 1.37
C TYR A 83 -5.65 -23.55 0.13
N GLU A 84 -5.27 -22.47 -0.54
CA GLU A 84 -5.92 -22.02 -1.76
C GLU A 84 -5.35 -22.72 -2.98
N THR A 85 -6.20 -23.09 -3.92
CA THR A 85 -5.81 -23.77 -5.17
C THR A 85 -6.48 -23.12 -6.37
N VAL A 86 -5.86 -23.31 -7.53
CA VAL A 86 -6.44 -22.88 -8.82
C VAL A 86 -7.85 -23.45 -8.99
N GLY A 87 -8.03 -24.75 -8.68
CA GLY A 87 -9.34 -25.39 -8.79
C GLY A 87 -10.40 -24.85 -7.83
N ALA A 88 -10.01 -24.43 -6.63
CA ALA A 88 -10.95 -23.80 -5.69
C ALA A 88 -11.53 -22.50 -6.25
N MET A 89 -10.75 -21.75 -7.04
CA MET A 89 -11.18 -20.51 -7.66
C MET A 89 -11.97 -20.75 -8.96
N ASN A 90 -11.47 -21.57 -9.88
CA ASN A 90 -12.06 -21.72 -11.22
C ASN A 90 -13.04 -22.89 -11.36
N GLY A 91 -13.20 -23.71 -10.32
CA GLY A 91 -14.12 -24.85 -10.30
C GLY A 91 -13.60 -26.11 -10.97
N THR A 92 -12.27 -26.25 -11.16
CA THR A 92 -11.62 -27.44 -11.71
C THR A 92 -10.98 -28.31 -10.62
N ASP A 93 -10.39 -29.45 -11.00
CA ASP A 93 -9.63 -30.34 -10.10
C ASP A 93 -8.16 -29.92 -9.92
N ASP A 94 -7.76 -28.74 -10.39
CA ASP A 94 -6.39 -28.27 -10.34
C ASP A 94 -5.95 -27.99 -8.88
N LYS A 95 -4.96 -28.76 -8.41
CA LYS A 95 -4.43 -28.70 -7.03
C LYS A 95 -3.21 -27.79 -6.89
N ARG A 96 -2.79 -27.08 -7.95
CA ARG A 96 -1.71 -26.11 -7.83
C ARG A 96 -2.09 -25.01 -6.81
N PRO A 97 -1.19 -24.72 -5.85
CA PRO A 97 -1.49 -23.71 -4.85
C PRO A 97 -1.58 -22.32 -5.47
N LEU A 98 -2.51 -21.52 -4.98
CA LEU A 98 -2.56 -20.07 -5.20
C LEU A 98 -2.02 -19.35 -3.97
N ILE A 99 -1.29 -18.28 -4.19
CA ILE A 99 -0.70 -17.42 -3.15
C ILE A 99 -1.31 -16.04 -3.29
N ALA A 100 -1.81 -15.49 -2.20
CA ALA A 100 -2.33 -14.12 -2.15
C ALA A 100 -1.24 -13.09 -2.54
N GLY A 101 -1.66 -11.92 -3.00
CA GLY A 101 -0.74 -10.82 -3.30
C GLY A 101 0.05 -10.36 -2.08
N GLY A 102 -0.58 -10.39 -0.91
CA GLY A 102 0.03 -10.08 0.38
C GLY A 102 -0.58 -10.86 1.52
N TYR A 103 0.12 -10.84 2.66
CA TYR A 103 -0.36 -11.40 3.93
C TYR A 103 -0.25 -10.37 5.04
N ILE A 104 -1.34 -10.24 5.82
CA ILE A 104 -1.36 -9.42 7.03
C ILE A 104 -1.12 -10.29 8.27
N PHE A 105 -0.23 -9.80 9.15
CA PHE A 105 0.11 -10.45 10.41
C PHE A 105 -0.64 -9.79 11.56
N PHE A 106 -1.53 -10.55 12.20
CA PHE A 106 -2.18 -10.16 13.46
C PHE A 106 -1.37 -10.64 14.67
N SER A 107 -1.74 -10.21 15.86
CA SER A 107 -1.00 -10.52 17.10
C SER A 107 -0.79 -12.02 17.33
N TYR A 108 -1.70 -12.87 16.91
CA TYR A 108 -1.59 -14.33 17.06
C TYR A 108 -0.67 -14.99 16.01
N ASN A 109 -0.27 -14.26 14.97
CA ASN A 109 0.72 -14.71 13.99
C ASN A 109 2.16 -14.34 14.41
N ILE A 110 2.31 -13.50 15.44
CA ILE A 110 3.63 -13.03 15.88
C ILE A 110 4.23 -14.06 16.85
N SER A 111 5.40 -14.58 16.48
CA SER A 111 6.19 -15.48 17.35
C SER A 111 6.64 -14.76 18.62
N ASP A 112 6.93 -15.52 19.66
CA ASP A 112 7.47 -14.98 20.92
C ASP A 112 8.97 -14.61 20.81
N THR A 113 9.68 -15.07 19.78
CA THR A 113 11.09 -14.79 19.54
C THR A 113 11.34 -14.25 18.14
N ARG A 114 12.44 -13.49 17.98
CA ARG A 114 12.85 -12.96 16.67
C ARG A 114 13.18 -14.08 15.69
N GLU A 115 13.92 -15.09 16.14
CA GLU A 115 14.31 -16.27 15.36
C GLU A 115 13.06 -17.02 14.87
N GLY A 116 12.10 -17.28 15.77
CA GLY A 116 10.84 -17.93 15.40
C GLY A 116 10.01 -17.13 14.40
N MET A 117 10.05 -15.77 14.47
CA MET A 117 9.39 -14.90 13.51
C MET A 117 10.09 -14.96 12.14
N GLN A 118 11.42 -14.90 12.12
CA GLN A 118 12.23 -15.04 10.90
C GLN A 118 12.03 -16.40 10.23
N ASP A 119 12.01 -17.49 11.00
CA ASP A 119 11.75 -18.83 10.48
C ASP A 119 10.35 -18.95 9.88
N TYR A 120 9.35 -18.36 10.52
CA TYR A 120 7.98 -18.35 9.97
C TYR A 120 7.92 -17.58 8.64
N ILE A 121 8.48 -16.36 8.59
CA ILE A 121 8.54 -15.58 7.35
C ILE A 121 9.33 -16.32 6.27
N LYS A 122 10.46 -16.93 6.61
CA LYS A 122 11.26 -17.74 5.70
C LYS A 122 10.44 -18.89 5.12
N SER A 123 9.63 -19.56 5.94
CA SER A 123 8.76 -20.65 5.45
C SER A 123 7.75 -20.19 4.39
N ILE A 124 7.26 -18.94 4.47
CA ILE A 124 6.39 -18.33 3.44
C ILE A 124 7.17 -18.18 2.13
N ARG A 125 8.38 -17.61 2.20
CA ARG A 125 9.23 -17.36 1.04
C ARG A 125 9.60 -18.67 0.32
N GLU A 126 10.06 -19.67 1.08
CA GLU A 126 10.43 -21.00 0.57
C GLU A 126 9.23 -21.72 -0.04
N TYR A 127 8.04 -21.60 0.56
CA TYR A 127 6.83 -22.19 -0.02
C TYR A 127 6.51 -21.59 -1.38
N CYS A 128 6.60 -20.24 -1.52
CA CYS A 128 6.36 -19.57 -2.78
C CYS A 128 7.38 -19.98 -3.86
N GLU A 129 8.66 -20.06 -3.51
CA GLU A 129 9.72 -20.51 -4.42
C GLU A 129 9.50 -21.95 -4.89
N LYS A 130 9.17 -22.86 -3.96
CA LYS A 130 8.91 -24.27 -4.26
C LYS A 130 7.83 -24.46 -5.32
N TYR A 131 6.83 -23.60 -5.37
CA TYR A 131 5.71 -23.68 -6.31
C TYR A 131 5.76 -22.64 -7.42
N ASP A 132 6.90 -21.98 -7.60
CA ASP A 132 7.13 -20.91 -8.59
C ASP A 132 6.03 -19.83 -8.58
N ASN A 133 5.59 -19.45 -7.38
CA ASN A 133 4.63 -18.37 -7.18
C ASN A 133 5.35 -17.02 -7.01
N ILE A 134 4.62 -15.93 -7.32
CA ILE A 134 5.06 -14.58 -7.05
C ILE A 134 5.09 -14.38 -5.53
N GLN A 135 6.21 -13.86 -5.00
CA GLN A 135 6.35 -13.60 -3.57
C GLN A 135 5.28 -12.62 -3.08
N PRO A 136 4.57 -12.94 -1.98
CA PRO A 136 3.66 -12.00 -1.34
C PRO A 136 4.43 -10.88 -0.64
N TYR A 137 3.86 -9.68 -0.52
CA TYR A 137 4.33 -8.73 0.48
C TYR A 137 3.76 -9.10 1.85
N LEU A 138 4.57 -8.91 2.90
CA LEU A 138 4.22 -9.25 4.27
C LEU A 138 4.05 -7.97 5.06
N CYS A 139 2.85 -7.71 5.55
CA CYS A 139 2.50 -6.48 6.22
C CYS A 139 1.99 -6.70 7.66
N VAL A 140 2.13 -5.68 8.48
CA VAL A 140 1.73 -5.70 9.88
C VAL A 140 1.35 -4.29 10.35
N ASP A 141 0.42 -4.19 11.32
CA ASP A 141 0.11 -2.94 12.01
C ASP A 141 1.14 -2.68 13.11
N GLN A 142 2.10 -1.81 12.83
CA GLN A 142 3.07 -1.31 13.80
C GLN A 142 2.98 0.22 13.85
N GLU A 143 1.84 0.74 14.35
CA GLU A 143 1.58 2.17 14.44
C GLU A 143 2.31 2.81 15.62
N GLY A 144 2.46 2.06 16.69
CA GLY A 144 2.90 2.51 18.00
C GLY A 144 1.77 2.52 19.03
N GLY A 145 2.07 2.89 20.26
CA GLY A 145 1.09 2.87 21.33
C GLY A 145 0.45 1.49 21.53
N TRP A 146 -0.88 1.45 21.51
CA TRP A 146 -1.62 0.21 21.68
C TRP A 146 -1.77 -0.61 20.39
N VAL A 147 -1.66 0.00 19.20
CA VAL A 147 -1.61 -0.70 17.91
C VAL A 147 -0.15 -1.00 17.54
N SER A 148 0.43 -1.95 18.24
CA SER A 148 1.83 -2.35 18.09
C SER A 148 1.94 -3.87 18.14
N ARG A 149 1.78 -4.53 16.98
CA ARG A 149 1.78 -6.00 16.91
C ARG A 149 3.15 -6.60 17.24
N LEU A 150 4.21 -5.88 16.90
CA LEU A 150 5.60 -6.31 17.13
C LEU A 150 6.18 -5.87 18.47
N LYS A 151 5.35 -5.44 19.42
CA LYS A 151 5.81 -4.88 20.72
C LYS A 151 6.74 -5.78 21.56
N LYS A 152 6.71 -7.09 21.31
CA LYS A 152 7.61 -8.06 21.96
C LYS A 152 8.96 -8.20 21.25
N LEU A 153 9.01 -7.89 19.95
CA LEU A 153 10.15 -8.17 19.08
C LEU A 153 10.89 -6.90 18.63
N ASN A 154 10.19 -5.77 18.62
CA ASN A 154 10.72 -4.47 18.21
C ASN A 154 10.99 -3.56 19.42
N PRO A 155 11.85 -2.53 19.26
CA PRO A 155 11.96 -1.46 20.25
C PRO A 155 10.58 -0.85 20.55
N LYS A 156 10.41 -0.36 21.78
CA LYS A 156 9.14 0.29 22.18
C LYS A 156 8.87 1.50 21.27
N LEU A 157 7.66 1.55 20.72
CA LEU A 157 7.19 2.65 19.89
C LEU A 157 6.05 3.39 20.62
N PRO A 158 6.22 4.67 20.98
CA PRO A 158 5.14 5.50 21.52
C PRO A 158 3.97 5.63 20.55
N SER A 159 2.81 6.09 21.02
CA SER A 159 1.71 6.47 20.13
C SER A 159 2.10 7.66 19.25
N SER A 160 1.42 7.83 18.10
CA SER A 160 1.70 8.95 17.19
C SER A 160 1.49 10.31 17.89
N GLU A 161 0.46 10.42 18.74
CA GLU A 161 0.22 11.60 19.55
C GLU A 161 1.39 11.90 20.51
N GLN A 162 1.90 10.88 21.22
CA GLN A 162 3.07 11.04 22.08
C GLN A 162 4.31 11.44 21.29
N VAL A 163 4.51 10.86 20.09
CA VAL A 163 5.62 11.26 19.22
C VAL A 163 5.51 12.73 18.83
N ALA A 164 4.33 13.21 18.45
CA ALA A 164 4.14 14.60 18.07
C ALA A 164 4.30 15.59 19.23
N ASN A 165 4.02 15.16 20.47
CA ASN A 165 4.13 15.99 21.66
C ASN A 165 5.53 16.00 22.28
N ASP A 166 6.24 14.87 22.25
CA ASP A 166 7.44 14.66 23.05
C ASP A 166 8.74 14.65 22.23
N PHE A 167 8.68 14.54 20.89
CA PHE A 167 9.84 14.42 20.02
C PHE A 167 9.96 15.55 19.02
N ASP A 168 11.18 16.00 18.75
CA ASP A 168 11.46 16.81 17.57
C ASP A 168 11.52 15.96 16.28
N VAL A 169 11.46 16.61 15.12
CA VAL A 169 11.43 15.92 13.83
C VAL A 169 12.66 15.04 13.58
N PRO A 170 13.91 15.46 13.90
CA PRO A 170 15.08 14.60 13.77
C PRO A 170 15.03 13.36 14.66
N SER A 171 14.55 13.49 15.90
CA SER A 171 14.39 12.35 16.82
C SER A 171 13.28 11.41 16.38
N THR A 172 12.19 11.95 15.87
CA THR A 172 11.09 11.19 15.23
C THR A 172 11.62 10.35 14.06
N TYR A 173 12.41 10.95 13.18
CA TYR A 173 13.00 10.24 12.05
C TYR A 173 13.90 9.08 12.51
N ARG A 174 14.74 9.28 13.53
CA ARG A 174 15.58 8.21 14.12
C ARG A 174 14.73 7.10 14.72
N LEU A 175 13.70 7.46 15.51
CA LEU A 175 12.80 6.51 16.14
C LEU A 175 12.16 5.55 15.11
N TYR A 176 11.62 6.10 14.01
CA TYR A 176 11.02 5.29 12.96
C TYR A 176 12.06 4.56 12.09
N THR A 177 13.28 5.08 11.96
CA THR A 177 14.40 4.37 11.32
C THR A 177 14.74 3.09 12.09
N ASP A 178 14.83 3.15 13.42
CA ASP A 178 15.11 1.99 14.28
C ASP A 178 13.98 0.95 14.17
N GLN A 179 12.72 1.40 14.12
CA GLN A 179 11.57 0.52 13.89
C GLN A 179 11.66 -0.17 12.54
N ALA A 180 11.93 0.59 11.48
CA ALA A 180 12.04 0.07 10.12
C ALA A 180 13.17 -0.97 10.00
N ALA A 181 14.34 -0.68 10.57
CA ALA A 181 15.48 -1.61 10.58
C ALA A 181 15.10 -2.92 11.28
N SER A 182 14.47 -2.84 12.45
CA SER A 182 14.03 -4.02 13.19
C SER A 182 12.97 -4.84 12.43
N MET A 183 12.00 -4.20 11.77
CA MET A 183 11.01 -4.86 10.93
C MET A 183 11.66 -5.55 9.72
N LYS A 184 12.63 -4.87 9.08
CA LYS A 184 13.36 -5.44 7.94
C LYS A 184 14.17 -6.67 8.31
N GLU A 185 14.83 -6.66 9.47
CA GLU A 185 15.56 -7.82 10.00
C GLU A 185 14.62 -9.01 10.28
N LEU A 186 13.37 -8.74 10.70
CA LEU A 186 12.36 -9.78 10.88
C LEU A 186 11.84 -10.35 9.55
N GLY A 187 12.04 -9.63 8.43
CA GLY A 187 11.63 -10.04 7.08
C GLY A 187 10.30 -9.44 6.60
N PHE A 188 9.74 -8.45 7.30
CA PHE A 188 8.57 -7.70 6.83
C PHE A 188 8.92 -6.79 5.67
N ASP A 189 7.93 -6.53 4.80
CA ASP A 189 8.08 -5.65 3.64
C ASP A 189 7.33 -4.32 3.82
N MET A 190 6.28 -4.29 4.66
CA MET A 190 5.34 -3.18 4.70
C MET A 190 4.77 -2.98 6.10
N ASN A 191 4.63 -1.73 6.51
CA ASN A 191 3.93 -1.30 7.71
C ASN A 191 2.58 -0.65 7.33
N LEU A 192 1.48 -1.13 7.89
CA LEU A 192 0.16 -0.50 7.76
C LEU A 192 0.07 0.74 8.66
N ALA A 193 0.97 1.68 8.44
CA ALA A 193 1.13 2.96 9.12
C ALA A 193 1.86 3.95 8.17
N PRO A 194 1.77 5.27 8.45
CA PRO A 194 1.13 5.93 9.58
C PRO A 194 -0.37 6.19 9.42
N VAL A 195 -1.07 6.40 10.54
CA VAL A 195 -2.37 7.04 10.55
C VAL A 195 -2.18 8.53 10.32
N VAL A 196 -2.73 9.04 9.21
CA VAL A 196 -2.58 10.45 8.80
C VAL A 196 -3.90 11.20 8.77
N GLU A 197 -4.90 10.65 9.47
CA GLU A 197 -6.15 11.35 9.75
C GLU A 197 -5.88 12.53 10.70
N VAL A 198 -6.46 13.69 10.40
CA VAL A 198 -6.45 14.83 11.32
C VAL A 198 -7.37 14.53 12.48
N CYS A 199 -6.90 14.69 13.72
CA CYS A 199 -7.69 14.47 14.92
C CYS A 199 -8.70 15.62 15.11
N THR A 200 -9.96 15.26 15.27
CA THR A 200 -11.08 16.19 15.51
C THR A 200 -11.98 15.62 16.61
N GLU A 201 -12.92 16.42 17.10
CA GLU A 201 -13.91 15.94 18.08
C GLU A 201 -14.75 14.75 17.55
N ASP A 202 -14.94 14.67 16.23
CA ASP A 202 -15.77 13.64 15.59
C ASP A 202 -15.06 12.28 15.46
N ASN A 203 -13.71 12.21 15.62
CA ASN A 203 -12.95 10.97 15.45
C ASN A 203 -11.91 10.70 16.56
N LYS A 204 -11.78 11.58 17.54
CA LYS A 204 -10.75 11.47 18.57
C LYS A 204 -10.82 10.21 19.42
N ASP A 205 -12.03 9.76 19.73
CA ASP A 205 -12.23 8.57 20.56
C ASP A 205 -11.87 7.29 19.79
N PHE A 206 -12.13 7.26 18.48
CA PHE A 206 -11.72 6.17 17.61
C PHE A 206 -10.20 6.20 17.36
N LEU A 207 -9.63 7.37 17.16
CA LEU A 207 -8.20 7.50 16.92
C LEU A 207 -7.36 7.18 18.17
N ASP A 208 -7.81 7.58 19.37
CA ASP A 208 -7.20 7.23 20.67
C ASP A 208 -5.66 7.26 20.65
N GLY A 209 -5.09 8.41 20.31
CA GLY A 209 -3.65 8.64 20.22
C GLY A 209 -2.96 8.07 18.97
N ARG A 210 -3.68 7.45 18.02
CA ARG A 210 -3.13 6.91 16.76
C ARG A 210 -2.75 7.99 15.75
N SER A 211 -3.38 9.17 15.80
CA SER A 211 -3.03 10.32 14.98
C SER A 211 -1.92 11.16 15.61
N PHE A 212 -1.17 11.88 14.78
CA PHE A 212 -0.21 12.90 15.24
C PHE A 212 -0.89 14.19 15.76
N GLY A 213 -2.22 14.35 15.57
CA GLY A 213 -2.99 15.49 16.06
C GLY A 213 -3.57 16.39 14.97
N GLU A 214 -3.26 17.68 15.02
CA GLU A 214 -3.74 18.66 14.05
C GLU A 214 -3.01 18.56 12.69
N LEU A 215 -3.59 19.17 11.65
CA LEU A 215 -3.11 19.09 10.27
C LEU A 215 -1.59 19.31 10.12
N ASN A 216 -1.04 20.35 10.73
CA ASN A 216 0.39 20.66 10.62
C ASN A 216 1.28 19.61 11.30
N GLN A 217 0.84 19.05 12.42
CA GLN A 217 1.53 17.96 13.10
C GLN A 217 1.47 16.69 12.25
N VAL A 218 0.29 16.33 11.74
CA VAL A 218 0.11 15.15 10.87
C VAL A 218 1.01 15.23 9.63
N ILE A 219 1.08 16.39 8.97
CA ILE A 219 1.97 16.58 7.81
C ILE A 219 3.44 16.45 8.22
N THR A 220 3.84 17.12 9.30
CA THR A 220 5.24 17.19 9.72
C THR A 220 5.77 15.83 10.16
N TYR A 221 5.08 15.20 11.09
CA TYR A 221 5.49 13.93 11.68
C TYR A 221 5.17 12.72 10.76
N GLY A 222 4.05 12.79 10.02
CA GLY A 222 3.70 11.81 8.99
C GLY A 222 4.77 11.74 7.90
N ARG A 223 5.27 12.89 7.42
CA ARG A 223 6.38 12.94 6.46
C ARG A 223 7.66 12.32 7.02
N ALA A 224 8.01 12.62 8.28
CA ALA A 224 9.19 12.03 8.93
C ALA A 224 9.07 10.51 9.04
N CYS A 225 7.88 10.02 9.41
CA CYS A 225 7.56 8.60 9.48
C CYS A 225 7.69 7.92 8.11
N ILE A 226 7.02 8.44 7.06
CA ILE A 226 7.09 7.91 5.69
C ILE A 226 8.55 7.82 5.22
N ASN A 227 9.29 8.93 5.33
CA ASN A 227 10.68 8.95 4.87
C ASN A 227 11.58 7.98 5.64
N ALA A 228 11.37 7.81 6.94
CA ALA A 228 12.17 6.88 7.75
C ALA A 228 11.94 5.42 7.33
N TYR A 229 10.69 5.00 7.19
CA TYR A 229 10.36 3.64 6.77
C TYR A 229 10.79 3.35 5.32
N GLU A 230 10.39 4.21 4.36
CA GLU A 230 10.67 3.99 2.94
C GLU A 230 12.19 3.99 2.64
N ASN A 231 12.97 4.88 3.29
CA ASN A 231 14.42 4.91 3.12
C ASN A 231 15.12 3.68 3.70
N ASN A 232 14.47 2.95 4.60
CA ASN A 232 14.98 1.71 5.20
C ASN A 232 14.35 0.44 4.61
N GLY A 233 13.63 0.58 3.48
CA GLY A 233 13.09 -0.54 2.71
C GLY A 233 11.89 -1.23 3.35
N ILE A 234 11.15 -0.52 4.20
CA ILE A 234 9.80 -0.87 4.67
C ILE A 234 8.81 0.08 4.01
N ALA A 235 7.89 -0.48 3.23
CA ALA A 235 6.83 0.27 2.58
C ALA A 235 5.83 0.82 3.60
N THR A 236 5.27 2.00 3.35
CA THR A 236 4.28 2.65 4.22
C THR A 236 2.89 2.68 3.61
N VAL A 237 1.88 2.62 4.46
CA VAL A 237 0.46 2.69 4.08
C VAL A 237 -0.22 3.81 4.84
N LEU A 238 -0.61 4.87 4.14
CA LEU A 238 -1.37 5.96 4.74
C LEU A 238 -2.80 5.53 4.99
N LYS A 239 -3.35 5.78 6.18
CA LYS A 239 -4.70 5.33 6.53
C LYS A 239 -5.40 6.30 7.47
N HIS A 240 -6.72 6.28 7.50
CA HIS A 240 -7.68 5.59 6.61
C HIS A 240 -8.39 6.64 5.75
N PHE A 241 -8.22 6.62 4.46
CA PHE A 241 -8.78 7.65 3.57
C PHE A 241 -10.27 7.39 3.27
N PRO A 242 -11.16 8.39 3.32
CA PRO A 242 -10.94 9.82 3.59
C PRO A 242 -11.01 10.20 5.08
N GLY A 243 -11.09 9.25 6.00
CA GLY A 243 -11.17 9.43 7.44
C GLY A 243 -12.17 8.48 8.10
N ASN A 244 -12.29 8.58 9.41
CA ASN A 244 -13.25 7.87 10.25
C ASN A 244 -14.01 8.83 11.16
N THR A 245 -14.97 8.30 11.91
CA THR A 245 -15.66 8.97 13.02
C THR A 245 -15.45 8.18 14.30
N ASN A 246 -16.04 8.62 15.42
CA ASN A 246 -16.03 7.87 16.67
C ASN A 246 -16.86 6.56 16.61
N THR A 247 -17.56 6.28 15.50
CA THR A 247 -18.21 4.99 15.26
C THR A 247 -17.15 3.96 14.88
N ASP A 248 -17.04 2.90 15.68
CA ASP A 248 -16.16 1.77 15.41
C ASP A 248 -16.65 1.00 14.15
N PRO A 249 -15.85 0.91 13.09
CA PRO A 249 -16.24 0.22 11.85
C PRO A 249 -16.41 -1.29 12.02
N HIS A 250 -15.99 -1.90 13.14
CA HIS A 250 -16.31 -3.31 13.45
C HIS A 250 -17.74 -3.50 13.89
N THR A 251 -18.41 -2.46 14.44
CA THR A 251 -19.76 -2.54 15.01
C THR A 251 -20.80 -1.72 14.27
N GLY A 252 -20.36 -0.77 13.42
CA GLY A 252 -21.26 0.09 12.65
C GLY A 252 -20.52 0.74 11.47
N LEU A 253 -21.29 1.24 10.50
CA LEU A 253 -20.69 1.94 9.35
C LEU A 253 -20.50 3.42 9.71
N PRO A 254 -19.26 3.92 9.80
CA PRO A 254 -19.00 5.33 10.08
C PRO A 254 -19.65 6.23 9.02
N GLU A 255 -20.20 7.37 9.44
CA GLU A 255 -20.76 8.37 8.53
C GLU A 255 -20.23 9.76 8.85
N ILE A 256 -19.42 10.30 7.95
CA ILE A 256 -18.84 11.63 8.05
C ILE A 256 -19.87 12.63 7.51
N THR A 257 -20.42 13.45 8.42
CA THR A 257 -21.49 14.41 8.12
C THR A 257 -20.98 15.84 7.91
N LEU A 258 -19.67 16.02 7.83
CA LEU A 258 -19.02 17.30 7.58
C LEU A 258 -19.50 17.94 6.27
N SER A 259 -19.60 19.27 6.25
CA SER A 259 -19.77 19.98 4.98
C SER A 259 -18.60 19.73 4.03
N LYS A 260 -18.81 19.93 2.73
CA LYS A 260 -17.76 19.69 1.74
C LYS A 260 -16.47 20.48 2.01
N PRO A 261 -16.48 21.78 2.39
CA PRO A 261 -15.26 22.49 2.74
C PRO A 261 -14.52 21.88 3.94
N GLU A 262 -15.23 21.50 5.02
CA GLU A 262 -14.65 20.86 6.21
C GLU A 262 -14.05 19.50 5.86
N LEU A 263 -14.76 18.67 5.10
CA LEU A 263 -14.26 17.38 4.65
C LEU A 263 -12.99 17.52 3.81
N LEU A 264 -12.94 18.49 2.89
CA LEU A 264 -11.75 18.76 2.09
C LEU A 264 -10.56 19.21 2.96
N GLN A 265 -10.80 19.92 4.06
CA GLN A 265 -9.76 20.29 5.02
C GLN A 265 -9.25 19.07 5.80
N CYS A 266 -10.12 18.14 6.19
CA CYS A 266 -9.73 16.90 6.89
C CYS A 266 -8.85 15.99 6.01
N ILE A 267 -9.12 15.89 4.70
CA ILE A 267 -8.34 15.07 3.78
C ILE A 267 -7.07 15.73 3.21
N GLU A 268 -6.81 17.00 3.60
CA GLU A 268 -5.66 17.77 3.13
C GLU A 268 -4.32 17.10 3.51
N SER A 269 -4.26 16.43 4.67
CA SER A 269 -3.10 15.64 5.09
C SER A 269 -2.76 14.56 4.06
N PHE A 270 -3.76 13.82 3.58
CA PHE A 270 -3.55 12.81 2.53
C PHE A 270 -3.09 13.46 1.23
N ARG A 271 -3.76 14.55 0.78
CA ARG A 271 -3.39 15.24 -0.46
C ARG A 271 -1.92 15.66 -0.49
N ILE A 272 -1.40 16.11 0.65
CA ILE A 272 0.00 16.54 0.79
C ILE A 272 0.92 15.31 0.91
N LEU A 273 0.57 14.35 1.77
CA LEU A 273 1.48 13.24 2.10
C LEU A 273 1.61 12.20 0.99
N VAL A 274 0.62 12.01 0.11
CA VAL A 274 0.76 11.15 -1.07
C VAL A 274 1.84 11.63 -2.04
N GLN A 275 2.26 12.90 -1.97
CA GLN A 275 3.35 13.43 -2.80
C GLN A 275 4.74 12.94 -2.36
N TYR A 276 4.84 12.33 -1.17
CA TYR A 276 6.07 11.69 -0.67
C TYR A 276 6.19 10.22 -1.07
N ASN A 277 5.32 9.76 -2.01
CA ASN A 277 5.33 8.43 -2.60
C ASN A 277 5.25 7.27 -1.57
N PRO A 278 4.30 7.31 -0.62
CA PRO A 278 4.03 6.14 0.19
C PRO A 278 3.64 4.97 -0.72
N ALA A 279 3.95 3.75 -0.33
CA ALA A 279 3.67 2.58 -1.17
C ALA A 279 2.17 2.36 -1.37
N ALA A 280 1.35 2.62 -0.34
CA ALA A 280 -0.10 2.45 -0.43
C ALA A 280 -0.88 3.52 0.35
N VAL A 281 -2.17 3.64 -0.03
CA VAL A 281 -3.22 4.31 0.74
C VAL A 281 -4.30 3.29 1.03
N LEU A 282 -4.69 3.15 2.29
CA LEU A 282 -5.78 2.28 2.75
C LEU A 282 -7.05 3.12 2.92
N MET A 283 -8.11 2.66 2.24
CA MET A 283 -9.42 3.30 2.25
C MET A 283 -10.20 2.90 3.48
N SER A 284 -10.94 3.83 4.09
CA SER A 284 -11.88 3.51 5.16
C SER A 284 -13.21 2.95 4.63
N HIS A 285 -14.03 2.40 5.54
CA HIS A 285 -15.43 2.06 5.25
C HIS A 285 -16.39 3.24 5.40
N ALA A 286 -15.91 4.40 5.85
CA ALA A 286 -16.76 5.54 6.11
C ALA A 286 -17.54 5.98 4.86
N ARG A 287 -18.82 6.30 5.07
CA ARG A 287 -19.63 7.07 4.12
C ARG A 287 -19.42 8.56 4.38
N THR A 288 -19.61 9.36 3.35
CA THR A 288 -19.60 10.81 3.47
C THR A 288 -20.88 11.39 2.91
N THR A 289 -21.52 12.32 3.63
CA THR A 289 -22.76 12.94 3.16
C THR A 289 -22.54 13.98 2.07
N ALA A 290 -21.37 14.63 2.07
CA ALA A 290 -21.04 15.73 1.18
C ALA A 290 -20.45 15.32 -0.18
N ILE A 291 -19.92 14.08 -0.28
CA ILE A 291 -19.29 13.53 -1.50
C ILE A 291 -19.68 12.06 -1.61
N ASP A 292 -20.30 11.67 -2.71
CA ASP A 292 -20.77 10.32 -3.01
C ASP A 292 -21.60 9.70 -1.85
N PRO A 293 -22.71 10.33 -1.45
CA PRO A 293 -23.47 9.94 -0.27
C PRO A 293 -24.01 8.51 -0.36
N GLY A 294 -23.96 7.79 0.75
CA GLY A 294 -24.50 6.43 0.87
C GLY A 294 -23.55 5.33 0.40
N VAL A 295 -22.42 5.65 -0.25
CA VAL A 295 -21.43 4.66 -0.69
C VAL A 295 -20.22 4.64 0.25
N PRO A 296 -19.82 3.47 0.79
CA PRO A 296 -18.57 3.37 1.55
C PRO A 296 -17.36 3.78 0.71
N ALA A 297 -16.42 4.54 1.29
CA ALA A 297 -15.31 5.12 0.54
C ALA A 297 -14.45 4.06 -0.19
N CYS A 298 -14.21 2.90 0.43
CA CYS A 298 -13.49 1.78 -0.20
C CYS A 298 -14.23 1.14 -1.40
N LEU A 299 -15.52 1.45 -1.60
CA LEU A 299 -16.35 0.96 -2.71
C LEU A 299 -16.74 2.09 -3.69
N SER A 300 -16.26 3.31 -3.44
CA SER A 300 -16.62 4.51 -4.19
C SER A 300 -15.60 4.84 -5.26
N LYS A 301 -16.02 4.80 -6.53
CA LYS A 301 -15.21 5.29 -7.65
C LYS A 301 -14.82 6.76 -7.49
N VAL A 302 -15.72 7.57 -6.90
CA VAL A 302 -15.46 9.00 -6.68
C VAL A 302 -14.28 9.18 -5.74
N TRP A 303 -14.25 8.45 -4.63
CA TRP A 303 -13.16 8.54 -3.67
C TRP A 303 -11.85 7.94 -4.18
N VAL A 304 -11.91 6.71 -4.72
CA VAL A 304 -10.71 5.97 -5.14
C VAL A 304 -10.14 6.53 -6.43
N THR A 305 -10.98 6.63 -7.48
CA THR A 305 -10.48 6.99 -8.80
C THR A 305 -10.48 8.50 -9.03
N ASP A 306 -11.61 9.19 -8.77
CA ASP A 306 -11.72 10.57 -9.20
C ASP A 306 -10.97 11.53 -8.26
N ILE A 307 -10.97 11.29 -6.94
CA ILE A 307 -10.26 12.13 -5.97
C ILE A 307 -8.82 11.64 -5.76
N LEU A 308 -8.63 10.43 -5.23
CA LEU A 308 -7.29 9.99 -4.82
C LEU A 308 -6.34 9.85 -6.02
N ARG A 309 -6.78 9.17 -7.11
CA ARG A 309 -5.91 8.99 -8.28
C ARG A 309 -5.84 10.20 -9.18
N ASN A 310 -7.00 10.78 -9.57
CA ASN A 310 -7.00 11.82 -10.60
C ASN A 310 -6.72 13.21 -10.02
N GLN A 311 -7.36 13.61 -8.90
CA GLN A 311 -7.17 14.94 -8.34
C GLN A 311 -5.89 15.04 -7.50
N PHE A 312 -5.57 14.02 -6.68
CA PHE A 312 -4.34 14.02 -5.87
C PHE A 312 -3.13 13.49 -6.65
N GLY A 313 -3.34 12.85 -7.82
CA GLY A 313 -2.28 12.32 -8.68
C GLY A 313 -1.61 11.05 -8.14
N TYR A 314 -2.23 10.36 -7.18
CA TYR A 314 -1.62 9.20 -6.52
C TYR A 314 -1.49 7.99 -7.46
N GLN A 315 -0.26 7.46 -7.58
CA GLN A 315 0.08 6.36 -8.49
C GLN A 315 0.46 5.04 -7.76
N GLY A 316 0.52 5.06 -6.43
CA GLY A 316 0.82 3.87 -5.62
C GLY A 316 -0.38 2.92 -5.50
N LEU A 317 -0.26 1.93 -4.63
CA LEU A 317 -1.32 0.96 -4.38
C LEU A 317 -2.47 1.58 -3.58
N VAL A 318 -3.70 1.14 -3.86
CA VAL A 318 -4.86 1.49 -3.05
C VAL A 318 -5.44 0.20 -2.46
N PHE A 319 -5.48 0.16 -1.13
CA PHE A 319 -6.01 -0.96 -0.36
C PHE A 319 -7.45 -0.67 0.06
N SER A 320 -8.33 -1.67 0.04
CA SER A 320 -9.53 -1.59 0.86
C SER A 320 -9.15 -1.82 2.33
N ASP A 321 -9.98 -1.36 3.25
CA ASP A 321 -10.04 -1.97 4.57
C ASP A 321 -10.67 -3.37 4.47
N ASP A 322 -10.71 -4.13 5.57
CA ASP A 322 -11.23 -5.50 5.58
C ASP A 322 -12.70 -5.56 5.14
N ILE A 323 -12.92 -6.09 3.94
CA ILE A 323 -14.26 -6.16 3.35
C ILE A 323 -15.19 -7.20 4.00
N PHE A 324 -14.69 -8.02 4.91
CA PHE A 324 -15.48 -8.96 5.70
C PHE A 324 -15.93 -8.38 7.04
N MET A 325 -15.58 -7.11 7.35
CA MET A 325 -16.12 -6.43 8.51
C MET A 325 -17.65 -6.30 8.41
N GLY A 326 -18.34 -6.60 9.53
CA GLY A 326 -19.80 -6.60 9.60
C GLY A 326 -20.44 -5.31 9.12
N ALA A 327 -19.77 -4.16 9.32
CA ALA A 327 -20.24 -2.86 8.87
C ALA A 327 -20.66 -2.79 7.40
N LEU A 328 -19.94 -3.45 6.49
CA LEU A 328 -20.29 -3.49 5.07
C LEU A 328 -21.50 -4.40 4.82
N ALA A 329 -21.46 -5.64 5.33
CA ALA A 329 -22.50 -6.65 5.10
C ALA A 329 -23.85 -6.19 5.65
N ASP A 330 -23.86 -5.64 6.86
CA ASP A 330 -25.07 -5.15 7.56
C ASP A 330 -25.68 -3.91 6.88
N ASN A 331 -24.90 -3.23 6.03
CA ASN A 331 -25.34 -2.06 5.27
C ASN A 331 -25.54 -2.34 3.76
N GLY A 332 -25.78 -3.60 3.38
CA GLY A 332 -26.16 -3.97 2.01
C GLY A 332 -25.00 -4.27 1.08
N TYR A 333 -23.77 -4.40 1.60
CA TYR A 333 -22.58 -4.77 0.84
C TYR A 333 -22.01 -6.10 1.36
N PRO A 334 -22.67 -7.25 1.13
CA PRO A 334 -22.10 -8.54 1.47
C PRO A 334 -20.79 -8.76 0.72
N PRO A 335 -19.86 -9.61 1.23
CA PRO A 335 -18.52 -9.79 0.68
C PRO A 335 -18.49 -10.02 -0.83
N GLU A 336 -19.41 -10.80 -1.37
CA GLU A 336 -19.50 -11.11 -2.79
C GLU A 336 -19.81 -9.86 -3.65
N LEU A 337 -20.58 -8.92 -3.13
CA LEU A 337 -20.83 -7.63 -3.79
C LEU A 337 -19.67 -6.65 -3.55
N ALA A 338 -19.14 -6.62 -2.31
CA ALA A 338 -18.10 -5.70 -1.92
C ALA A 338 -16.81 -5.90 -2.73
N VAL A 339 -16.38 -7.16 -3.01
CA VAL A 339 -15.19 -7.43 -3.85
C VAL A 339 -15.36 -6.90 -5.27
N ILE A 340 -16.54 -7.05 -5.87
CA ILE A 340 -16.83 -6.51 -7.22
C ILE A 340 -16.75 -4.98 -7.18
N ARG A 341 -17.44 -4.35 -6.23
CA ARG A 341 -17.49 -2.89 -6.10
C ARG A 341 -16.11 -2.29 -5.82
N ALA A 342 -15.28 -2.95 -5.00
CA ALA A 342 -13.91 -2.53 -4.74
C ALA A 342 -13.08 -2.47 -6.05
N VAL A 343 -13.11 -3.53 -6.86
CA VAL A 343 -12.43 -3.55 -8.17
C VAL A 343 -13.02 -2.49 -9.12
N GLU A 344 -14.34 -2.34 -9.17
CA GLU A 344 -15.02 -1.32 -9.99
C GLU A 344 -14.62 0.11 -9.57
N ALA A 345 -14.42 0.35 -8.27
CA ALA A 345 -13.97 1.63 -7.74
C ALA A 345 -12.50 1.95 -8.07
N GLY A 346 -11.67 0.94 -8.32
CA GLY A 346 -10.24 1.11 -8.62
C GLY A 346 -9.30 0.72 -7.48
N ILE A 347 -9.77 -0.06 -6.50
CA ILE A 347 -8.95 -0.72 -5.48
C ILE A 347 -7.98 -1.70 -6.17
N ASP A 348 -6.74 -1.73 -5.73
CA ASP A 348 -5.74 -2.68 -6.19
C ASP A 348 -5.65 -3.91 -5.30
N CYS A 349 -5.72 -3.70 -3.99
CA CYS A 349 -5.53 -4.76 -3.02
C CYS A 349 -6.72 -4.82 -2.07
N ILE A 350 -7.38 -5.96 -2.03
CA ILE A 350 -8.58 -6.23 -1.24
C ILE A 350 -8.16 -6.95 0.04
N MET A 351 -8.29 -6.27 1.18
CA MET A 351 -7.98 -6.87 2.48
C MET A 351 -9.14 -7.74 2.94
N ILE A 352 -8.82 -8.90 3.50
CA ILE A 352 -9.78 -9.82 4.09
C ILE A 352 -9.24 -10.37 5.41
N SER A 353 -10.06 -10.38 6.45
CA SER A 353 -9.77 -11.05 7.72
C SER A 353 -9.93 -12.56 7.66
N GLU A 354 -10.58 -13.06 6.62
CA GLU A 354 -10.71 -14.49 6.34
C GLU A 354 -9.37 -15.09 5.93
N LYS A 355 -9.20 -16.38 6.20
CA LYS A 355 -8.01 -17.16 5.87
C LYS A 355 -8.13 -17.86 4.52
N ARG A 356 -9.09 -17.48 3.71
CA ARG A 356 -9.44 -18.08 2.43
C ARG A 356 -10.05 -17.05 1.49
N PHE A 357 -9.29 -16.69 0.47
CA PHE A 357 -9.79 -15.73 -0.54
C PHE A 357 -10.51 -16.40 -1.72
N ALA A 358 -10.39 -17.73 -1.92
CA ALA A 358 -10.90 -18.37 -3.13
C ALA A 358 -12.42 -18.20 -3.32
N LYS A 359 -13.20 -18.13 -2.23
CA LYS A 359 -14.66 -17.89 -2.34
C LYS A 359 -14.94 -16.52 -2.95
N ALA A 360 -14.30 -15.47 -2.46
CA ALA A 360 -14.41 -14.11 -3.00
C ALA A 360 -13.74 -14.02 -4.39
N GLY A 361 -12.57 -14.66 -4.56
CA GLY A 361 -11.88 -14.75 -5.84
C GLY A 361 -12.69 -15.40 -6.95
N LYS A 362 -13.47 -16.45 -6.62
CA LYS A 362 -14.37 -17.10 -7.58
C LYS A 362 -15.43 -16.15 -8.13
N VAL A 363 -15.93 -15.24 -7.32
CA VAL A 363 -16.89 -14.20 -7.76
C VAL A 363 -16.24 -13.27 -8.78
N LEU A 364 -15.02 -12.80 -8.49
CA LEU A 364 -14.25 -11.97 -9.42
C LEU A 364 -13.91 -12.74 -10.71
N TYR A 365 -13.54 -14.02 -10.58
CA TYR A 365 -13.23 -14.88 -11.72
C TYR A 365 -14.40 -15.02 -12.69
N GLN A 366 -15.59 -15.31 -12.16
CA GLN A 366 -16.80 -15.46 -12.95
C GLN A 366 -17.15 -14.14 -13.66
N LYS A 367 -17.15 -13.02 -12.92
CA LYS A 367 -17.44 -11.71 -13.51
C LYS A 367 -16.43 -11.32 -14.59
N ALA A 368 -15.14 -11.55 -14.39
CA ALA A 368 -14.11 -11.24 -15.38
C ALA A 368 -14.24 -12.06 -16.66
N LYS A 369 -14.69 -13.31 -16.56
CA LYS A 369 -14.97 -14.18 -17.73
C LYS A 369 -16.13 -13.68 -18.58
N GLU A 370 -17.07 -12.96 -17.99
CA GLU A 370 -18.28 -12.44 -18.64
C GLU A 370 -18.14 -10.97 -19.08
N ASP A 371 -17.20 -10.23 -18.48
CA ASP A 371 -17.05 -8.78 -18.63
C ASP A 371 -15.59 -8.40 -18.86
N ALA A 372 -15.21 -8.23 -20.11
CA ALA A 372 -13.84 -7.85 -20.50
C ALA A 372 -13.41 -6.47 -19.95
N ALA A 373 -14.37 -5.55 -19.73
CA ALA A 373 -14.06 -4.25 -19.12
C ALA A 373 -13.74 -4.40 -17.63
N PHE A 374 -14.35 -5.36 -16.97
CA PHE A 374 -14.01 -5.72 -15.59
C PHE A 374 -12.65 -6.42 -15.52
N GLU A 375 -12.34 -7.37 -16.42
CA GLU A 375 -11.02 -7.99 -16.50
C GLU A 375 -9.92 -6.93 -16.71
N ALA A 376 -10.14 -5.94 -17.57
CA ALA A 376 -9.19 -4.86 -17.77
C ALA A 376 -8.91 -4.04 -16.49
N LYS A 377 -9.86 -3.91 -15.56
CA LYS A 377 -9.64 -3.28 -14.26
C LYS A 377 -8.75 -4.16 -13.36
N ILE A 378 -8.96 -5.48 -13.38
CA ILE A 378 -8.07 -6.44 -12.71
C ILE A 378 -6.65 -6.31 -13.26
N ASP A 379 -6.47 -6.26 -14.57
CA ASP A 379 -5.16 -6.09 -15.21
C ASP A 379 -4.46 -4.81 -14.76
N GLN A 380 -5.19 -3.70 -14.65
CA GLN A 380 -4.64 -2.44 -14.16
C GLN A 380 -4.20 -2.51 -12.69
N ALA A 381 -4.98 -3.17 -11.83
CA ALA A 381 -4.62 -3.39 -10.44
C ALA A 381 -3.38 -4.28 -10.32
N VAL A 382 -3.36 -5.42 -11.02
CA VAL A 382 -2.22 -6.35 -11.04
C VAL A 382 -0.96 -5.68 -11.58
N LYS A 383 -1.08 -4.84 -12.63
CA LYS A 383 0.05 -4.05 -13.14
C LYS A 383 0.69 -3.18 -12.06
N ARG A 384 -0.10 -2.50 -11.22
CA ARG A 384 0.41 -1.70 -10.09
C ARG A 384 1.04 -2.58 -9.01
N ILE A 385 0.42 -3.72 -8.68
CA ILE A 385 0.93 -4.68 -7.69
C ILE A 385 2.28 -5.25 -8.14
N ILE A 386 2.40 -5.74 -9.37
CA ILE A 386 3.65 -6.30 -9.89
C ILE A 386 4.73 -5.21 -10.00
N LYS A 387 4.36 -3.98 -10.40
CA LYS A 387 5.30 -2.84 -10.37
C LYS A 387 5.85 -2.61 -8.97
N TYR A 388 4.99 -2.57 -7.95
CA TYR A 388 5.40 -2.45 -6.56
C TYR A 388 6.35 -3.60 -6.16
N LYS A 389 5.99 -4.84 -6.46
CA LYS A 389 6.80 -6.03 -6.14
C LYS A 389 8.17 -6.01 -6.81
N LEU A 390 8.28 -5.53 -8.05
CA LEU A 390 9.55 -5.31 -8.73
C LEU A 390 10.41 -4.26 -8.01
N GLU A 391 9.80 -3.16 -7.59
CA GLU A 391 10.49 -2.07 -6.89
C GLU A 391 10.93 -2.48 -5.47
N ALA A 392 10.13 -3.32 -4.81
CA ALA A 392 10.42 -3.87 -3.49
C ALA A 392 11.39 -5.08 -3.50
N GLY A 393 11.75 -5.60 -4.68
CA GLY A 393 12.61 -6.80 -4.82
C GLY A 393 11.89 -8.11 -4.51
N LEU A 394 10.56 -8.12 -4.51
CA LEU A 394 9.72 -9.30 -4.30
C LEU A 394 9.42 -10.07 -5.59
N PHE A 395 9.80 -9.53 -6.72
CA PHE A 395 9.64 -10.15 -8.04
C PHE A 395 10.86 -9.87 -8.91
N ASP A 396 11.34 -10.88 -9.64
CA ASP A 396 12.51 -10.77 -10.49
C ASP A 396 12.15 -10.15 -11.85
N GLU A 397 12.85 -9.09 -12.23
CA GLU A 397 12.67 -8.43 -13.54
C GLU A 397 12.95 -9.38 -14.72
N GLN A 398 13.75 -10.42 -14.52
CA GLN A 398 14.03 -11.41 -15.57
C GLN A 398 12.80 -12.25 -15.92
N LYS A 399 11.86 -12.42 -14.98
CA LYS A 399 10.61 -13.17 -15.20
C LYS A 399 9.59 -12.41 -16.08
N ILE A 400 9.76 -11.11 -16.30
CA ILE A 400 8.88 -10.31 -17.17
C ILE A 400 9.42 -10.17 -18.61
N ARG A 401 10.66 -10.58 -18.84
CA ARG A 401 11.30 -10.58 -20.18
C ARG A 401 11.00 -11.87 -20.92
#